data_0d9742ca424bc133105e07ea9008f382
#
_entry.id   0d9742ca424bc133105e07ea9008f382
#
_cell.length_a   1.000
_cell.length_b   1.000
_cell.length_c   1.000
_cell.angle_alpha   90.00
_cell.angle_beta   90.00
_cell.angle_gamma   90.00
#
_symmetry.space_group_name_H-M   'P 1'
#
loop_
_entity.id
_entity.type
_entity.pdbx_description
1 polymer ?
#
loop_
_entity_poly.entity_id
_entity_poly.type
_entity_poly.pdbx_seq_one_letter_code
_entity_poly.pdbx_strand_id
1 'polypeptide(L)'
;MSEDKLHRCRLLHRESVAANVYSYIVEKPDGFTFRPGQAVEFAIDQPKWRDDRHPFTLTSLPDNPRLEFVIKSYSVADNPYHDGMTEHLGNDIKIGDYVLIGDAWGAIEYRGPGVFLAGGAGVTPFIAILRQLEQQGKLAGNRLYFSNRKVDEVILQGEFTRILGDNAVFTLTREQHCDYEHGRIDRKWIESRVDNFDQPFYLCGPPKMVEDLSDVLKSLGAQPDSLVFEE
;
A
#
# COMPACT_ATOMS: atom_id res chain seq x y z
N MET A 1 1.84 -30.99 5.41
CA MET A 1 1.56 -29.55 5.49
C MET A 1 2.68 -28.99 6.35
N SER A 2 3.58 -28.18 5.79
CA SER A 2 4.59 -27.49 6.61
C SER A 2 3.81 -26.49 7.48
N GLU A 3 4.04 -26.53 8.80
CA GLU A 3 3.59 -25.45 9.67
C GLU A 3 4.17 -24.14 9.11
N ASP A 4 3.30 -23.19 8.79
CA ASP A 4 3.72 -21.87 8.32
C ASP A 4 4.63 -21.27 9.37
N LYS A 5 5.88 -21.09 9.04
CA LYS A 5 6.89 -20.56 9.94
C LYS A 5 6.54 -19.11 10.27
N LEU A 6 6.19 -18.84 11.52
CA LEU A 6 5.97 -17.49 12.01
C LEU A 6 7.23 -16.97 12.73
N HIS A 7 7.64 -15.78 12.37
CA HIS A 7 8.70 -15.05 13.02
C HIS A 7 8.12 -14.09 14.05
N ARG A 8 8.60 -14.18 15.28
CA ARG A 8 8.23 -13.27 16.37
C ARG A 8 9.12 -12.04 16.34
N CYS A 9 8.53 -10.87 16.03
CA CYS A 9 9.25 -9.62 15.82
C CYS A 9 8.80 -8.57 16.84
N ARG A 10 9.75 -7.90 17.49
CA ARG A 10 9.44 -6.84 18.45
C ARG A 10 9.09 -5.54 17.71
N LEU A 11 8.05 -4.86 18.16
CA LEU A 11 7.71 -3.51 17.71
C LEU A 11 8.71 -2.51 18.29
N LEU A 12 9.40 -1.80 17.41
CA LEU A 12 10.48 -0.87 17.75
C LEU A 12 10.05 0.58 17.71
N HIS A 13 9.15 0.91 16.78
CA HIS A 13 8.63 2.26 16.60
C HIS A 13 7.24 2.23 15.99
N ARG A 14 6.44 3.27 16.29
CA ARG A 14 5.15 3.53 15.68
C ARG A 14 4.96 5.04 15.55
N GLU A 15 4.54 5.50 14.39
CA GLU A 15 4.18 6.90 14.15
C GLU A 15 2.94 7.01 13.26
N SER A 16 2.19 8.11 13.40
CA SER A 16 1.06 8.41 12.53
C SER A 16 1.57 9.02 11.23
N VAL A 17 1.10 8.50 10.08
CA VAL A 17 1.47 8.97 8.73
C VAL A 17 0.28 9.54 7.96
N ALA A 18 -0.95 9.28 8.43
CA ALA A 18 -2.19 9.88 7.95
C ALA A 18 -3.30 9.62 9.00
N ALA A 19 -4.50 10.13 8.80
CA ALA A 19 -5.63 9.88 9.69
C ALA A 19 -5.91 8.38 9.80
N ASN A 20 -5.81 7.85 11.02
CA ASN A 20 -5.96 6.42 11.33
C ASN A 20 -4.99 5.51 10.56
N VAL A 21 -3.85 6.02 10.11
CA VAL A 21 -2.81 5.23 9.44
C VAL A 21 -1.50 5.40 10.18
N TYR A 22 -0.87 4.28 10.49
CA TYR A 22 0.38 4.26 11.23
C TYR A 22 1.47 3.49 10.49
N SER A 23 2.71 4.00 10.56
CA SER A 23 3.91 3.24 10.24
C SER A 23 4.37 2.47 11.47
N TYR A 24 4.60 1.18 11.30
CA TYR A 24 5.10 0.26 12.32
C TYR A 24 6.47 -0.25 11.89
N ILE A 25 7.49 0.00 12.70
CA ILE A 25 8.83 -0.55 12.49
C ILE A 25 9.05 -1.70 13.46
N VAL A 26 9.36 -2.88 12.91
CA VAL A 26 9.61 -4.09 13.69
C VAL A 26 11.00 -4.67 13.42
N GLU A 27 11.46 -5.53 14.32
CA GLU A 27 12.68 -6.31 14.09
C GLU A 27 12.57 -7.12 12.81
N LYS A 28 13.69 -7.17 12.06
CA LYS A 28 13.80 -8.04 10.89
C LYS A 28 14.43 -9.36 11.32
N PRO A 29 13.76 -10.50 11.07
CA PRO A 29 14.34 -11.80 11.39
C PRO A 29 15.62 -12.07 10.60
N ASP A 30 16.56 -12.80 11.21
CA ASP A 30 17.78 -13.19 10.54
C ASP A 30 17.49 -14.03 9.28
N GLY A 31 18.10 -13.64 8.18
CA GLY A 31 17.89 -14.29 6.88
C GLY A 31 16.56 -14.02 6.21
N PHE A 32 15.72 -13.12 6.76
CA PHE A 32 14.46 -12.75 6.12
C PHE A 32 14.68 -11.96 4.84
N THR A 33 14.12 -12.45 3.74
CA THR A 33 14.23 -11.86 2.41
C THR A 33 12.88 -11.63 1.79
N PHE A 34 12.75 -10.58 1.02
CA PHE A 34 11.54 -10.25 0.28
C PHE A 34 11.86 -9.33 -0.90
N ARG A 35 10.88 -9.10 -1.77
CA ARG A 35 10.93 -8.13 -2.86
C ARG A 35 9.91 -7.02 -2.61
N PRO A 36 10.17 -5.76 -3.01
CA PRO A 36 9.18 -4.69 -2.96
C PRO A 36 7.85 -5.10 -3.60
N GLY A 37 6.76 -4.78 -2.92
CA GLY A 37 5.42 -5.18 -3.32
C GLY A 37 4.90 -6.49 -2.72
N GLN A 38 5.75 -7.25 -2.01
CA GLN A 38 5.33 -8.47 -1.32
C GLN A 38 4.66 -8.16 0.04
N ALA A 39 3.75 -9.05 0.42
CA ALA A 39 3.06 -9.06 1.71
C ALA A 39 3.54 -10.22 2.59
N VAL A 40 3.16 -10.18 3.85
CA VAL A 40 3.31 -11.27 4.82
C VAL A 40 1.98 -11.50 5.52
N GLU A 41 1.74 -12.72 5.99
CA GLU A 41 0.77 -12.94 7.05
C GLU A 41 1.26 -12.25 8.32
N PHE A 42 0.40 -11.44 8.93
CA PHE A 42 0.73 -10.64 10.09
C PHE A 42 -0.32 -10.86 11.18
N ALA A 43 0.12 -11.04 12.42
CA ALA A 43 -0.74 -11.13 13.59
C ALA A 43 -0.11 -10.41 14.78
N ILE A 44 -0.92 -10.09 15.79
CA ILE A 44 -0.44 -9.55 17.06
C ILE A 44 -0.14 -10.75 17.98
N ASP A 45 1.05 -10.79 18.59
CA ASP A 45 1.45 -11.87 19.50
C ASP A 45 0.77 -11.76 20.89
N GLN A 46 -0.56 -11.82 20.88
CA GLN A 46 -1.42 -11.83 22.05
C GLN A 46 -2.46 -12.94 21.93
N PRO A 47 -2.93 -13.55 23.03
CA PRO A 47 -3.82 -14.72 23.00
C PRO A 47 -5.05 -14.57 22.09
N LYS A 48 -5.65 -13.38 22.03
CA LYS A 48 -6.83 -13.11 21.21
C LYS A 48 -6.52 -13.01 19.73
N TRP A 49 -5.32 -12.51 19.36
CA TRP A 49 -5.01 -12.07 18.01
C TRP A 49 -3.95 -12.92 17.30
N ARG A 50 -3.37 -13.90 18.01
CA ARG A 50 -2.25 -14.70 17.49
C ARG A 50 -2.63 -15.54 16.26
N ASP A 51 -3.87 -16.01 16.24
CA ASP A 51 -4.37 -16.87 15.15
C ASP A 51 -5.17 -16.08 14.12
N ASP A 52 -5.39 -14.79 14.36
CA ASP A 52 -6.08 -13.85 13.48
C ASP A 52 -5.05 -13.17 12.57
N ARG A 53 -4.80 -13.77 11.41
CA ARG A 53 -3.75 -13.39 10.47
C ARG A 53 -4.32 -12.59 9.32
N HIS A 54 -3.68 -11.48 9.02
CA HIS A 54 -4.04 -10.61 7.90
C HIS A 54 -2.84 -10.32 7.01
N PRO A 55 -3.03 -10.21 5.69
CA PRO A 55 -1.96 -9.83 4.78
C PRO A 55 -1.64 -8.34 4.93
N PHE A 56 -0.36 -8.02 5.16
CA PHE A 56 0.14 -6.64 5.09
C PHE A 56 1.39 -6.57 4.26
N THR A 57 1.43 -5.55 3.40
CA THR A 57 2.55 -5.29 2.52
C THR A 57 3.74 -4.72 3.29
N LEU A 58 4.93 -5.21 2.97
CA LEU A 58 6.20 -4.67 3.44
C LEU A 58 6.49 -3.34 2.73
N THR A 59 6.62 -2.26 3.49
CA THR A 59 6.88 -0.91 2.96
C THR A 59 8.34 -0.50 3.07
N SER A 60 9.16 -1.22 3.86
CA SER A 60 10.62 -1.07 3.89
C SER A 60 11.29 -1.58 2.62
N LEU A 61 12.55 -1.20 2.42
CA LEU A 61 13.40 -1.82 1.39
C LEU A 61 13.98 -3.15 1.90
N PRO A 62 14.27 -4.12 0.98
CA PRO A 62 14.82 -5.42 1.35
C PRO A 62 16.13 -5.34 2.14
N ASP A 63 16.98 -4.36 1.84
CA ASP A 63 18.28 -4.19 2.49
C ASP A 63 18.22 -3.43 3.82
N ASN A 64 17.03 -2.93 4.20
CA ASN A 64 16.87 -2.25 5.48
C ASN A 64 17.08 -3.24 6.64
N PRO A 65 17.72 -2.79 7.75
CA PRO A 65 17.96 -3.62 8.92
C PRO A 65 16.69 -3.93 9.73
N ARG A 66 15.58 -3.33 9.37
CA ARG A 66 14.27 -3.46 10.03
C ARG A 66 13.17 -3.55 9.00
N LEU A 67 12.02 -4.12 9.38
CA LEU A 67 10.83 -4.15 8.54
C LEU A 67 9.92 -2.98 8.90
N GLU A 68 9.26 -2.43 7.89
CA GLU A 68 8.23 -1.40 8.03
C GLU A 68 6.93 -1.88 7.42
N PHE A 69 5.83 -1.55 8.09
CA PHE A 69 4.47 -1.72 7.60
C PHE A 69 3.70 -0.42 7.78
N VAL A 70 2.98 0.00 6.76
CA VAL A 70 2.03 1.12 6.85
C VAL A 70 0.63 0.54 6.86
N ILE A 71 -0.05 0.63 8.01
CA ILE A 71 -1.33 -0.04 8.22
C ILE A 71 -2.40 0.98 8.61
N LYS A 72 -3.54 0.91 7.91
CA LYS A 72 -4.73 1.68 8.26
C LYS A 72 -5.50 0.96 9.36
N SER A 73 -5.79 1.68 10.43
CA SER A 73 -6.69 1.24 11.50
C SER A 73 -8.14 1.43 11.06
N TYR A 74 -8.93 0.39 11.17
CA TYR A 74 -10.36 0.41 10.88
C TYR A 74 -11.12 0.20 12.17
N SER A 75 -11.94 1.18 12.56
CA SER A 75 -12.78 1.07 13.74
C SER A 75 -13.91 0.06 13.53
N VAL A 76 -14.09 -0.83 14.49
CA VAL A 76 -15.24 -1.77 14.52
C VAL A 76 -16.56 -1.02 14.57
N ALA A 77 -16.60 0.15 15.21
CA ALA A 77 -17.80 0.99 15.26
C ALA A 77 -18.22 1.51 13.88
N ASP A 78 -17.23 1.83 13.01
CA ASP A 78 -17.48 2.34 11.67
C ASP A 78 -17.68 1.22 10.63
N ASN A 79 -17.13 0.05 10.90
CA ASN A 79 -17.26 -1.12 10.04
C ASN A 79 -17.32 -2.42 10.85
N PRO A 80 -18.52 -2.91 11.20
CA PRO A 80 -18.70 -4.10 12.01
C PRO A 80 -18.25 -5.41 11.34
N TYR A 81 -17.87 -5.38 10.06
CA TYR A 81 -17.27 -6.54 9.36
C TYR A 81 -15.77 -6.68 9.63
N HIS A 82 -15.13 -5.68 10.26
CA HIS A 82 -13.76 -5.81 10.74
C HIS A 82 -13.72 -6.50 12.11
N ASP A 83 -12.80 -7.42 12.27
CA ASP A 83 -12.58 -8.17 13.52
C ASP A 83 -12.02 -7.33 14.67
N GLY A 84 -11.50 -6.14 14.36
CA GLY A 84 -10.92 -5.19 15.30
C GLY A 84 -9.41 -5.33 15.50
N MET A 85 -8.72 -6.22 14.76
CA MET A 85 -7.27 -6.40 14.92
C MET A 85 -6.51 -5.11 14.57
N THR A 86 -6.85 -4.44 13.48
CA THR A 86 -6.20 -3.18 13.08
C THR A 86 -6.52 -2.01 14.02
N GLU A 87 -7.72 -2.00 14.63
CA GLU A 87 -8.08 -1.02 15.66
C GLU A 87 -7.24 -1.24 16.92
N HIS A 88 -7.11 -2.49 17.37
CA HIS A 88 -6.27 -2.86 18.52
C HIS A 88 -4.79 -2.54 18.26
N LEU A 89 -4.29 -2.85 17.04
CA LEU A 89 -2.93 -2.51 16.61
C LEU A 89 -2.68 -0.99 16.65
N GLY A 90 -3.69 -0.19 16.25
CA GLY A 90 -3.61 1.28 16.26
C GLY A 90 -3.70 1.89 17.66
N ASN A 91 -4.47 1.33 18.57
CA ASN A 91 -4.81 1.95 19.85
C ASN A 91 -4.06 1.38 21.06
N ASP A 92 -3.88 0.06 21.10
CA ASP A 92 -3.50 -0.65 22.34
C ASP A 92 -2.08 -1.22 22.33
N ILE A 93 -1.54 -1.53 21.13
CA ILE A 93 -0.19 -2.08 20.99
C ILE A 93 0.87 -1.04 21.38
N LYS A 94 1.89 -1.45 22.12
CA LYS A 94 2.95 -0.58 22.63
C LYS A 94 4.30 -0.94 22.04
N ILE A 95 5.19 0.04 21.97
CA ILE A 95 6.60 -0.20 21.64
C ILE A 95 7.17 -1.21 22.65
N GLY A 96 7.81 -2.26 22.14
CA GLY A 96 8.30 -3.39 22.92
C GLY A 96 7.40 -4.63 22.88
N ASP A 97 6.12 -4.49 22.51
CA ASP A 97 5.24 -5.63 22.22
C ASP A 97 5.70 -6.39 20.97
N TYR A 98 5.10 -7.54 20.74
CA TYR A 98 5.50 -8.42 19.65
C TYR A 98 4.38 -8.65 18.64
N VAL A 99 4.79 -8.81 17.41
CA VAL A 99 3.95 -9.25 16.29
C VAL A 99 4.52 -10.54 15.70
N LEU A 100 3.69 -11.27 15.00
CA LEU A 100 4.05 -12.50 14.30
C LEU A 100 3.96 -12.21 12.80
N ILE A 101 4.98 -12.56 12.05
CA ILE A 101 4.99 -12.42 10.59
C ILE A 101 5.35 -13.74 9.91
N GLY A 102 4.65 -14.07 8.84
CA GLY A 102 4.97 -15.19 7.97
C GLY A 102 6.11 -14.89 6.99
N ASP A 103 6.46 -15.85 6.16
CA ASP A 103 7.33 -15.63 5.02
C ASP A 103 6.65 -14.70 3.99
N ALA A 104 7.45 -13.96 3.22
CA ALA A 104 6.94 -13.04 2.21
C ALA A 104 6.32 -13.78 1.02
N TRP A 105 5.14 -13.37 0.59
CA TRP A 105 4.39 -13.99 -0.50
C TRP A 105 3.65 -12.95 -1.35
N GLY A 106 2.96 -13.42 -2.39
CA GLY A 106 2.23 -12.56 -3.31
C GLY A 106 3.13 -11.55 -3.99
N ALA A 107 2.63 -10.74 -4.82
CA ALA A 107 3.30 -9.53 -5.23
C ALA A 107 2.50 -8.71 -6.21
N ILE A 108 2.56 -7.40 -6.02
CA ILE A 108 2.54 -6.49 -7.16
C ILE A 108 3.98 -6.38 -7.64
N GLU A 109 4.32 -7.08 -8.73
CA GLU A 109 5.68 -7.09 -9.27
C GLU A 109 5.89 -5.92 -10.23
N TYR A 110 6.96 -5.14 -10.02
CA TYR A 110 7.32 -4.07 -10.95
C TYR A 110 7.83 -4.63 -12.28
N ARG A 111 7.15 -4.31 -13.38
CA ARG A 111 7.42 -4.80 -14.74
C ARG A 111 8.00 -3.74 -15.68
N GLY A 112 8.21 -2.51 -15.20
CA GLY A 112 8.74 -1.40 -15.97
C GLY A 112 8.04 -0.09 -15.71
N PRO A 113 8.51 1.03 -16.31
CA PRO A 113 7.87 2.32 -16.17
C PRO A 113 6.39 2.28 -16.57
N GLY A 114 5.54 2.90 -15.75
CA GLY A 114 4.10 2.84 -15.96
C GLY A 114 3.31 3.68 -14.96
N VAL A 115 2.02 3.40 -14.88
CA VAL A 115 1.07 4.17 -14.07
C VAL A 115 0.63 3.36 -12.86
N PHE A 116 0.83 3.93 -11.68
CA PHE A 116 0.37 3.40 -10.40
C PHE A 116 -0.96 4.06 -10.04
N LEU A 117 -2.00 3.26 -9.87
CA LEU A 117 -3.36 3.68 -9.53
C LEU A 117 -3.69 3.17 -8.13
N ALA A 118 -3.66 4.06 -7.13
CA ALA A 118 -3.85 3.73 -5.74
C ALA A 118 -5.16 4.28 -5.17
N GLY A 119 -5.79 3.51 -4.29
CA GLY A 119 -6.95 3.95 -3.50
C GLY A 119 -6.76 3.73 -2.00
N GLY A 120 -6.67 4.81 -1.20
CA GLY A 120 -6.49 4.73 0.25
C GLY A 120 -5.30 3.85 0.66
N ALA A 121 -5.50 2.86 1.54
CA ALA A 121 -4.45 1.95 1.99
C ALA A 121 -3.83 1.10 0.87
N GLY A 122 -4.47 0.99 -0.30
CA GLY A 122 -3.90 0.30 -1.46
C GLY A 122 -2.65 0.95 -2.05
N VAL A 123 -2.19 2.08 -1.54
CA VAL A 123 -0.89 2.64 -1.91
C VAL A 123 0.30 1.86 -1.33
N THR A 124 0.07 1.02 -0.32
CA THR A 124 1.15 0.37 0.45
C THR A 124 2.10 -0.49 -0.39
N PRO A 125 1.67 -1.30 -1.39
CA PRO A 125 2.60 -2.03 -2.25
C PRO A 125 3.51 -1.12 -3.06
N PHE A 126 3.03 0.07 -3.40
CA PHE A 126 3.76 1.02 -4.22
C PHE A 126 4.84 1.78 -3.44
N ILE A 127 4.73 1.87 -2.10
CA ILE A 127 5.72 2.55 -1.26
C ILE A 127 7.10 1.93 -1.45
N ALA A 128 7.25 0.63 -1.18
CA ALA A 128 8.55 -0.05 -1.31
C ALA A 128 9.06 -0.07 -2.76
N ILE A 129 8.17 -0.24 -3.75
CA ILE A 129 8.52 -0.22 -5.17
C ILE A 129 9.10 1.15 -5.55
N LEU A 130 8.41 2.24 -5.23
CA LEU A 130 8.85 3.59 -5.59
C LEU A 130 10.11 4.01 -4.83
N ARG A 131 10.25 3.63 -3.54
CA ARG A 131 11.48 3.81 -2.77
C ARG A 131 12.68 3.09 -3.41
N GLN A 132 12.48 1.86 -3.88
CA GLN A 132 13.54 1.11 -4.57
C GLN A 132 13.91 1.75 -5.90
N LEU A 133 12.94 2.21 -6.67
CA LEU A 133 13.16 2.92 -7.93
C LEU A 133 13.91 4.24 -7.72
N GLU A 134 13.60 4.97 -6.65
CA GLU A 134 14.34 6.16 -6.24
C GLU A 134 15.81 5.82 -5.94
N GLN A 135 16.05 4.82 -5.09
CA GLN A 135 17.40 4.37 -4.73
C GLN A 135 18.22 3.96 -5.95
N GLN A 136 17.55 3.37 -6.96
CA GLN A 136 18.19 2.92 -8.21
C GLN A 136 18.29 4.02 -9.28
N GLY A 137 17.72 5.22 -9.07
CA GLY A 137 17.67 6.28 -10.07
C GLY A 137 16.75 5.94 -11.26
N LYS A 138 15.72 5.09 -11.05
CA LYS A 138 14.82 4.56 -12.10
C LYS A 138 13.39 5.07 -12.01
N LEU A 139 13.17 6.24 -11.43
CA LEU A 139 11.82 6.83 -11.31
C LEU A 139 11.25 7.34 -12.63
N ALA A 140 12.09 7.66 -13.60
CA ALA A 140 11.67 8.21 -14.89
C ALA A 140 10.63 7.31 -15.58
N GLY A 141 9.55 7.93 -16.10
CA GLY A 141 8.46 7.24 -16.77
C GLY A 141 7.40 6.61 -15.84
N ASN A 142 7.59 6.72 -14.52
CA ASN A 142 6.57 6.27 -13.56
C ASN A 142 5.70 7.45 -13.11
N ARG A 143 4.39 7.19 -12.94
CA ARG A 143 3.41 8.16 -12.45
C ARG A 143 2.57 7.51 -11.35
N LEU A 144 2.22 8.27 -10.32
CA LEU A 144 1.30 7.85 -9.26
C LEU A 144 0.02 8.68 -9.33
N TYR A 145 -1.12 8.02 -9.45
CA TYR A 145 -2.45 8.61 -9.33
C TYR A 145 -3.11 8.03 -8.09
N PHE A 146 -3.26 8.86 -7.06
CA PHE A 146 -3.62 8.40 -5.73
C PHE A 146 -4.94 9.05 -5.25
N SER A 147 -5.99 8.22 -5.14
CA SER A 147 -7.33 8.64 -4.75
C SER A 147 -7.58 8.40 -3.27
N ASN A 148 -8.04 9.43 -2.58
CA ASN A 148 -8.43 9.39 -1.17
C ASN A 148 -9.80 10.05 -0.99
N ARG A 149 -10.35 9.98 0.23
CA ARG A 149 -11.62 10.67 0.53
C ARG A 149 -11.37 12.12 0.92
N LYS A 150 -10.36 12.35 1.79
CA LYS A 150 -10.02 13.64 2.40
C LYS A 150 -8.52 13.84 2.41
N VAL A 151 -8.09 15.08 2.65
CA VAL A 151 -6.67 15.47 2.72
C VAL A 151 -5.94 14.71 3.82
N ASP A 152 -6.52 14.60 5.00
CA ASP A 152 -5.91 13.95 6.16
C ASP A 152 -5.74 12.43 6.01
N GLU A 153 -6.42 11.81 5.01
CA GLU A 153 -6.28 10.38 4.69
C GLU A 153 -5.16 10.09 3.67
N VAL A 154 -4.51 11.11 3.10
CA VAL A 154 -3.45 10.91 2.08
C VAL A 154 -2.16 10.41 2.73
N ILE A 155 -1.87 9.15 2.53
CA ILE A 155 -0.70 8.46 3.11
C ILE A 155 0.57 8.96 2.45
N LEU A 156 1.58 9.37 3.26
CA LEU A 156 2.94 9.73 2.82
C LEU A 156 2.99 10.72 1.63
N GLN A 157 2.05 11.66 1.55
CA GLN A 157 1.98 12.64 0.45
C GLN A 157 3.32 13.35 0.21
N GLY A 158 3.92 13.87 1.28
CA GLY A 158 5.19 14.59 1.18
C GLY A 158 6.32 13.74 0.59
N GLU A 159 6.35 12.44 0.89
CA GLU A 159 7.32 11.51 0.32
C GLU A 159 7.06 11.33 -1.18
N PHE A 160 5.83 11.03 -1.60
CA PHE A 160 5.52 10.85 -3.02
C PHE A 160 5.73 12.11 -3.85
N THR A 161 5.37 13.28 -3.32
CA THR A 161 5.66 14.57 -3.97
C THR A 161 7.16 14.79 -4.14
N ARG A 162 7.96 14.45 -3.13
CA ARG A 162 9.42 14.60 -3.18
C ARG A 162 10.04 13.69 -4.24
N ILE A 163 9.61 12.42 -4.34
CA ILE A 163 10.24 11.44 -5.23
C ILE A 163 9.72 11.49 -6.68
N LEU A 164 8.46 11.85 -6.89
CA LEU A 164 7.82 11.85 -8.21
C LEU A 164 7.56 13.25 -8.77
N GLY A 165 7.59 14.30 -7.92
CA GLY A 165 7.23 15.66 -8.34
C GLY A 165 5.83 15.73 -8.94
N ASP A 166 5.69 16.34 -10.09
CA ASP A 166 4.42 16.49 -10.83
C ASP A 166 3.86 15.15 -11.37
N ASN A 167 4.64 14.07 -11.30
CA ASN A 167 4.15 12.73 -11.62
C ASN A 167 3.37 12.06 -10.48
N ALA A 168 3.27 12.69 -9.29
CA ALA A 168 2.36 12.29 -8.22
C ALA A 168 1.13 13.19 -8.23
N VAL A 169 -0.02 12.65 -8.61
CA VAL A 169 -1.30 13.36 -8.63
C VAL A 169 -2.23 12.78 -7.59
N PHE A 170 -2.76 13.64 -6.73
CA PHE A 170 -3.66 13.26 -5.65
C PHE A 170 -5.07 13.75 -5.92
N THR A 171 -6.08 12.86 -5.76
CA THR A 171 -7.48 13.20 -5.91
C THR A 171 -8.26 12.99 -4.62
N LEU A 172 -9.23 13.87 -4.35
CA LEU A 172 -10.11 13.78 -3.19
C LEU A 172 -11.57 13.58 -3.65
N THR A 173 -12.21 12.54 -3.11
CA THR A 173 -13.58 12.19 -3.52
C THR A 173 -14.69 12.78 -2.64
N ARG A 174 -14.37 13.30 -1.46
CA ARG A 174 -15.32 13.82 -0.47
C ARG A 174 -14.98 15.20 0.07
N GLU A 175 -13.88 15.77 -0.36
CA GLU A 175 -13.39 17.07 0.08
C GLU A 175 -12.87 17.84 -1.12
N GLN A 176 -13.01 19.17 -1.11
CA GLN A 176 -12.40 20.06 -2.10
C GLN A 176 -11.24 20.80 -1.43
N HIS A 177 -10.09 20.80 -2.08
CA HIS A 177 -8.90 21.49 -1.59
C HIS A 177 -8.09 22.02 -2.79
N CYS A 178 -7.48 23.21 -2.67
CA CYS A 178 -6.82 23.88 -3.79
C CYS A 178 -5.61 23.11 -4.37
N ASP A 179 -4.92 22.30 -3.55
CA ASP A 179 -3.73 21.56 -3.96
C ASP A 179 -4.03 20.14 -4.45
N TYR A 180 -5.31 19.79 -4.57
CA TYR A 180 -5.74 18.44 -4.93
C TYR A 180 -6.80 18.51 -6.03
N GLU A 181 -6.81 17.50 -6.86
CA GLU A 181 -7.92 17.32 -7.79
C GLU A 181 -9.16 16.79 -7.06
N HIS A 182 -10.33 17.23 -7.50
CA HIS A 182 -11.60 16.76 -6.92
C HIS A 182 -12.27 15.74 -7.82
N GLY A 183 -12.69 14.62 -7.24
CA GLY A 183 -13.45 13.59 -7.92
C GLY A 183 -12.80 12.21 -7.91
N ARG A 184 -13.43 11.29 -8.63
CA ARG A 184 -12.92 9.93 -8.80
C ARG A 184 -12.00 9.87 -10.01
N ILE A 185 -11.03 8.96 -9.94
CA ILE A 185 -10.29 8.50 -11.11
C ILE A 185 -11.27 7.63 -11.91
N ASP A 186 -11.86 8.20 -12.94
CA ASP A 186 -12.78 7.54 -13.86
C ASP A 186 -12.23 7.52 -15.30
N ARG A 187 -13.01 7.00 -16.24
CA ARG A 187 -12.64 6.94 -17.65
C ARG A 187 -12.20 8.30 -18.20
N LYS A 188 -13.02 9.33 -18.00
CA LYS A 188 -12.76 10.68 -18.52
C LYS A 188 -11.50 11.27 -17.91
N TRP A 189 -11.28 11.01 -16.63
CA TRP A 189 -10.08 11.44 -15.91
C TRP A 189 -8.83 10.77 -16.47
N ILE A 190 -8.87 9.44 -16.72
CA ILE A 190 -7.76 8.67 -17.31
C ILE A 190 -7.47 9.15 -18.74
N GLU A 191 -8.47 9.26 -19.61
CA GLU A 191 -8.33 9.73 -20.99
C GLU A 191 -7.68 11.12 -21.10
N SER A 192 -7.86 11.96 -20.09
CA SER A 192 -7.26 13.31 -20.05
C SER A 192 -5.79 13.34 -19.62
N ARG A 193 -5.20 12.21 -19.14
CA ARG A 193 -3.86 12.16 -18.53
C ARG A 193 -2.98 11.04 -19.02
N VAL A 194 -3.55 10.04 -19.64
CA VAL A 194 -2.82 8.87 -20.15
C VAL A 194 -2.98 8.81 -21.66
N ASP A 195 -1.89 9.05 -22.36
CA ASP A 195 -1.84 9.03 -23.83
C ASP A 195 -1.40 7.67 -24.37
N ASN A 196 -0.70 6.87 -23.57
CA ASN A 196 -0.19 5.57 -23.95
C ASN A 196 -0.78 4.48 -23.06
N PHE A 197 -1.48 3.53 -23.67
CA PHE A 197 -2.05 2.36 -22.99
C PHE A 197 -1.22 1.09 -23.22
N ASP A 198 -0.13 1.16 -23.97
CA ASP A 198 0.85 0.09 -24.15
C ASP A 198 1.98 0.24 -23.11
N GLN A 199 1.63 0.21 -21.85
CA GLN A 199 2.52 0.30 -20.70
C GLN A 199 1.93 -0.45 -19.48
N PRO A 200 2.74 -0.77 -18.45
CA PRO A 200 2.23 -1.36 -17.22
C PRO A 200 1.29 -0.41 -16.45
N PHE A 201 0.21 -0.97 -15.90
CA PHE A 201 -0.69 -0.31 -14.97
C PHE A 201 -0.74 -1.13 -13.68
N TYR A 202 -0.35 -0.51 -12.59
CA TYR A 202 -0.31 -1.12 -11.26
C TYR A 202 -1.53 -0.62 -10.47
N LEU A 203 -2.44 -1.52 -10.10
CA LEU A 203 -3.70 -1.17 -9.45
C LEU A 203 -3.76 -1.78 -8.06
N CYS A 204 -3.99 -0.96 -7.04
CA CYS A 204 -4.30 -1.45 -5.71
C CYS A 204 -5.23 -0.49 -4.95
N GLY A 205 -6.22 -1.05 -4.28
CA GLY A 205 -7.23 -0.26 -3.57
C GLY A 205 -8.51 -1.05 -3.31
N PRO A 206 -9.61 -0.37 -3.01
CA PRO A 206 -10.90 -1.03 -2.82
C PRO A 206 -11.29 -1.89 -4.04
N PRO A 207 -11.82 -3.12 -3.83
CA PRO A 207 -12.09 -4.06 -4.93
C PRO A 207 -12.89 -3.46 -6.07
N LYS A 208 -13.93 -2.70 -5.76
CA LYS A 208 -14.75 -2.02 -6.78
C LYS A 208 -13.96 -0.98 -7.60
N MET A 209 -12.99 -0.30 -7.01
CA MET A 209 -12.12 0.64 -7.72
C MET A 209 -11.20 -0.10 -8.69
N VAL A 210 -10.59 -1.20 -8.25
CA VAL A 210 -9.70 -2.03 -9.08
C VAL A 210 -10.47 -2.61 -10.26
N GLU A 211 -11.65 -3.17 -10.02
CA GLU A 211 -12.54 -3.69 -11.07
C GLU A 211 -12.89 -2.62 -12.10
N ASP A 212 -13.45 -1.48 -11.66
CA ASP A 212 -13.90 -0.40 -12.54
C ASP A 212 -12.73 0.15 -13.39
N LEU A 213 -11.56 0.37 -12.76
CA LEU A 213 -10.39 0.88 -13.47
C LEU A 213 -9.78 -0.15 -14.42
N SER A 214 -9.79 -1.43 -14.07
CA SER A 214 -9.34 -2.50 -14.97
C SER A 214 -10.19 -2.55 -16.23
N ASP A 215 -11.50 -2.46 -16.10
CA ASP A 215 -12.42 -2.45 -17.25
C ASP A 215 -12.24 -1.19 -18.12
N VAL A 216 -12.06 -0.05 -17.48
CA VAL A 216 -11.77 1.21 -18.20
C VAL A 216 -10.48 1.09 -18.99
N LEU A 217 -9.38 0.65 -18.36
CA LEU A 217 -8.07 0.53 -19.01
C LEU A 217 -8.10 -0.45 -20.20
N LYS A 218 -8.71 -1.63 -20.01
CA LYS A 218 -8.91 -2.59 -21.11
C LYS A 218 -9.69 -1.99 -22.26
N SER A 219 -10.77 -1.25 -21.97
CA SER A 219 -11.58 -0.60 -23.01
C SER A 219 -10.86 0.53 -23.74
N LEU A 220 -9.79 1.06 -23.16
CA LEU A 220 -8.91 2.09 -23.75
C LEU A 220 -7.68 1.49 -24.44
N GLY A 221 -7.57 0.16 -24.48
CA GLY A 221 -6.54 -0.56 -25.23
C GLY A 221 -5.38 -1.10 -24.39
N ALA A 222 -5.43 -0.97 -23.06
CA ALA A 222 -4.43 -1.63 -22.22
C ALA A 222 -4.53 -3.16 -22.36
N GLN A 223 -3.39 -3.81 -22.53
CA GLN A 223 -3.35 -5.26 -22.64
C GLN A 223 -3.63 -5.89 -21.26
N PRO A 224 -4.38 -7.01 -21.19
CA PRO A 224 -4.69 -7.68 -19.91
C PRO A 224 -3.42 -7.98 -19.10
N ASP A 225 -2.35 -8.41 -19.75
CA ASP A 225 -1.08 -8.75 -19.11
C ASP A 225 -0.30 -7.52 -18.61
N SER A 226 -0.68 -6.31 -19.04
CA SER A 226 -0.09 -5.07 -18.51
C SER A 226 -0.74 -4.61 -17.22
N LEU A 227 -1.87 -5.20 -16.82
CA LEU A 227 -2.55 -4.88 -15.56
C LEU A 227 -1.94 -5.72 -14.43
N VAL A 228 -1.39 -5.05 -13.45
CA VAL A 228 -0.75 -5.67 -12.27
C VAL A 228 -1.52 -5.28 -11.03
N PHE A 229 -2.12 -6.23 -10.37
CA PHE A 229 -2.87 -6.01 -9.12
C PHE A 229 -2.58 -7.13 -8.12
N GLU A 230 -2.94 -6.91 -6.88
CA GLU A 230 -2.81 -7.88 -5.80
C GLU A 230 -3.90 -8.96 -5.97
N GLU A 231 -3.47 -10.25 -6.01
CA GLU A 231 -4.36 -11.41 -6.07
C GLU A 231 -4.79 -11.83 -4.65
#